data_277cf7b235bbaeb8505c0798e0554ca1
#
_entry.id   277cf7b235bbaeb8505c0798e0554ca1
#
_cell.length_a   1.000
_cell.length_b   1.000
_cell.length_c   1.000
_cell.angle_alpha   90.00
_cell.angle_beta   90.00
_cell.angle_gamma   90.00
#
_symmetry.space_group_name_H-M   'P 1'
#
loop_
_entity.id
_entity.type
_entity.pdbx_description
1 polymer ?
#
loop_
_entity_poly.entity_id
_entity_poly.type
_entity_poly.pdbx_seq_one_letter_code
_entity_poly.pdbx_strand_id
1 'polypeptide(L)'
;MNDIVARMYANKAAPLLKRTVIVGNKPGAGGLIAAQTVLRGDPQAALLVASNTFLIAAHVYKDAGYDPVRDFTPVTPLFTTSAVWVVRPDHPLKNLQDLVTYAKSNPGKLTYATNGVGTYSHLQMEMFKKRNGVDLTHVPFRSLPEGSMAVMGGVVDIAVDTPFAVAPRVKAGNLRPLAVFGPRREEAFPDVPTAEEAGFGEPDPLTIFCGLVVPSRAPAAYVEGLREASQQAIKDAEFVSQLRSGGVSPLAVPAAELSRIMTVQNERYADLIGALGISLT
;
A
#
# COMPACT_ATOMS: atom_id res chain seq x y z
N MET A 1 -2.77 -8.63 3.54
CA MET A 1 -1.39 -8.80 3.07
C MET A 1 -0.38 -8.59 4.19
N ASN A 2 -0.32 -7.45 4.87
CA ASN A 2 0.70 -7.17 5.90
C ASN A 2 0.80 -8.26 6.98
N ASP A 3 -0.32 -8.79 7.49
CA ASP A 3 -0.32 -9.89 8.47
C ASP A 3 0.32 -11.18 7.91
N ILE A 4 -0.01 -11.54 6.67
CA ILE A 4 0.55 -12.74 6.02
C ILE A 4 2.07 -12.61 5.90
N VAL A 5 2.54 -11.48 5.37
CA VAL A 5 3.98 -11.24 5.20
C VAL A 5 4.70 -11.13 6.56
N ALA A 6 4.08 -10.50 7.55
CA ALA A 6 4.63 -10.44 8.89
C ALA A 6 4.82 -11.83 9.51
N ARG A 7 3.86 -12.76 9.33
CA ARG A 7 3.98 -14.15 9.80
C ARG A 7 5.06 -14.93 9.06
N MET A 8 5.13 -14.76 7.74
CA MET A 8 6.20 -15.37 6.92
C MET A 8 7.57 -14.88 7.39
N TYR A 9 7.72 -13.57 7.57
CA TYR A 9 8.95 -12.97 8.12
C TYR A 9 9.25 -13.50 9.53
N ALA A 10 8.28 -13.52 10.44
CA ALA A 10 8.45 -13.97 11.82
C ALA A 10 8.99 -15.42 11.89
N ASN A 11 8.47 -16.31 11.05
CA ASN A 11 8.92 -17.70 10.98
C ASN A 11 10.41 -17.80 10.56
N LYS A 12 10.87 -16.94 9.65
CA LYS A 12 12.27 -16.93 9.20
C LYS A 12 13.20 -16.16 10.14
N ALA A 13 12.72 -15.09 10.76
CA ALA A 13 13.53 -14.24 11.64
C ALA A 13 13.67 -14.82 13.07
N ALA A 14 12.68 -15.51 13.60
CA ALA A 14 12.70 -16.02 14.97
C ALA A 14 13.93 -16.89 15.33
N PRO A 15 14.33 -17.88 14.51
CA PRO A 15 15.52 -18.67 14.78
C PRO A 15 16.80 -17.84 14.70
N LEU A 16 16.88 -16.86 13.79
CA LEU A 16 18.03 -15.96 13.62
C LEU A 16 18.19 -15.02 14.82
N LEU A 17 17.07 -14.50 15.32
CA LEU A 17 17.01 -13.64 16.51
C LEU A 17 17.15 -14.40 17.82
N LYS A 18 17.05 -15.73 17.79
CA LYS A 18 17.00 -16.61 18.99
C LYS A 18 15.92 -16.14 19.98
N ARG A 19 14.79 -15.66 19.45
CA ARG A 19 13.63 -15.14 20.20
C ARG A 19 12.35 -15.60 19.56
N THR A 20 11.30 -15.75 20.36
CA THR A 20 9.93 -15.91 19.83
C THR A 20 9.45 -14.60 19.23
N VAL A 21 9.01 -14.63 17.98
CA VAL A 21 8.42 -13.48 17.27
C VAL A 21 6.92 -13.72 17.15
N ILE A 22 6.13 -12.88 17.79
CA ILE A 22 4.66 -12.98 17.80
C ILE A 22 4.10 -11.85 16.94
N VAL A 23 3.23 -12.20 15.99
CA VAL A 23 2.53 -11.22 15.17
C VAL A 23 1.20 -10.86 15.82
N GLY A 24 1.06 -9.60 16.21
CA GLY A 24 -0.16 -9.02 16.77
C GLY A 24 -0.77 -7.99 15.84
N ASN A 25 -2.08 -8.04 15.63
CA ASN A 25 -2.80 -7.07 14.84
C ASN A 25 -3.45 -6.00 15.71
N LYS A 26 -3.21 -4.73 15.38
CA LYS A 26 -3.82 -3.55 16.02
C LYS A 26 -4.51 -2.71 14.94
N PRO A 27 -5.72 -3.12 14.50
CA PRO A 27 -6.44 -2.41 13.44
C PRO A 27 -6.97 -1.06 13.92
N GLY A 28 -7.16 -0.15 12.98
CA GLY A 28 -7.84 1.13 13.17
C GLY A 28 -7.04 2.34 12.73
N ALA A 29 -7.75 3.37 12.31
CA ALA A 29 -7.26 4.69 11.92
C ALA A 29 -6.04 4.64 10.96
N GLY A 30 -6.10 3.84 9.89
CA GLY A 30 -4.99 3.74 8.92
C GLY A 30 -3.66 3.27 9.52
N GLY A 31 -3.67 2.52 10.64
CA GLY A 31 -2.46 2.06 11.32
C GLY A 31 -1.97 2.98 12.46
N LEU A 32 -2.63 4.12 12.69
CA LEU A 32 -2.34 5.04 13.79
C LEU A 32 -2.27 4.32 15.15
N ILE A 33 -3.27 3.47 15.44
CA ILE A 33 -3.33 2.73 16.71
C ILE A 33 -2.12 1.81 16.88
N ALA A 34 -1.70 1.14 15.81
CA ALA A 34 -0.52 0.29 15.83
C ALA A 34 0.76 1.10 16.08
N ALA A 35 0.94 2.22 15.37
CA ALA A 35 2.08 3.10 15.51
C ALA A 35 2.21 3.64 16.94
N GLN A 36 1.12 4.18 17.50
CA GLN A 36 1.09 4.67 18.87
C GLN A 36 1.33 3.57 19.91
N THR A 37 0.80 2.35 19.67
CA THR A 37 1.05 1.20 20.55
C THR A 37 2.53 0.86 20.61
N VAL A 38 3.20 0.81 19.45
CA VAL A 38 4.64 0.52 19.37
C VAL A 38 5.47 1.64 19.99
N LEU A 39 5.12 2.90 19.74
CA LEU A 39 5.84 4.03 20.35
C LEU A 39 5.73 4.08 21.87
N ARG A 40 4.60 3.69 22.45
CA ARG A 40 4.41 3.68 23.92
C ARG A 40 4.97 2.44 24.58
N GLY A 41 5.21 1.37 23.81
CA GLY A 41 5.71 0.08 24.28
C GLY A 41 7.23 0.06 24.54
N ASP A 42 7.74 -1.11 24.91
CA ASP A 42 9.18 -1.34 25.01
C ASP A 42 9.82 -1.28 23.62
N PRO A 43 10.82 -0.41 23.39
CA PRO A 43 11.46 -0.25 22.08
C PRO A 43 12.24 -1.49 21.62
N GLN A 44 12.51 -2.45 22.50
CA GLN A 44 13.14 -3.73 22.18
C GLN A 44 12.17 -4.90 22.04
N ALA A 45 10.87 -4.66 22.26
CA ALA A 45 9.86 -5.70 22.24
C ALA A 45 8.93 -5.62 21.02
N ALA A 46 8.90 -4.51 20.28
CA ALA A 46 7.95 -4.34 19.20
C ALA A 46 8.56 -3.73 17.93
N LEU A 47 8.25 -4.38 16.80
CA LEU A 47 8.46 -3.84 15.46
C LEU A 47 7.10 -3.48 14.86
N LEU A 48 7.05 -2.36 14.15
CA LEU A 48 5.89 -1.98 13.38
C LEU A 48 6.09 -2.39 11.91
N VAL A 49 5.07 -3.01 11.34
CA VAL A 49 4.98 -3.21 9.89
C VAL A 49 4.53 -1.88 9.27
N ALA A 50 5.48 -1.08 8.84
CA ALA A 50 5.23 0.21 8.21
C ALA A 50 4.79 0.03 6.75
N SER A 51 3.86 0.87 6.31
CA SER A 51 3.35 0.93 4.94
C SER A 51 2.93 2.36 4.59
N ASN A 52 2.45 2.58 3.38
CA ASN A 52 1.96 3.90 2.97
C ASN A 52 0.90 4.48 3.93
N THR A 53 -0.03 3.64 4.41
CA THR A 53 -1.07 4.09 5.34
C THR A 53 -0.49 4.60 6.67
N PHE A 54 0.62 4.05 7.12
CA PHE A 54 1.34 4.54 8.28
C PHE A 54 1.90 5.97 8.07
N LEU A 55 2.44 6.26 6.89
CA LEU A 55 2.88 7.62 6.54
C LEU A 55 1.69 8.58 6.40
N ILE A 56 0.66 8.15 5.66
CA ILE A 56 -0.53 8.94 5.39
C ILE A 56 -1.27 9.32 6.67
N ALA A 57 -1.41 8.38 7.61
CA ALA A 57 -2.14 8.61 8.86
C ALA A 57 -1.54 9.74 9.68
N ALA A 58 -0.21 9.94 9.64
CA ALA A 58 0.46 11.04 10.32
C ALA A 58 0.04 12.43 9.83
N HIS A 59 -0.47 12.55 8.61
CA HIS A 59 -0.88 13.81 7.99
C HIS A 59 -2.40 13.98 7.92
N VAL A 60 -3.14 12.89 7.84
CA VAL A 60 -4.61 12.93 7.74
C VAL A 60 -5.27 13.14 9.09
N TYR A 61 -4.73 12.55 10.17
CA TYR A 61 -5.25 12.73 11.52
C TYR A 61 -4.60 13.93 12.20
N LYS A 62 -5.40 14.90 12.69
CA LYS A 62 -4.92 16.13 13.35
C LYS A 62 -4.01 15.84 14.54
N ASP A 63 -4.36 14.81 15.32
CA ASP A 63 -3.64 14.42 16.55
C ASP A 63 -3.02 13.02 16.39
N ALA A 64 -2.30 12.80 15.29
CA ALA A 64 -1.64 11.52 15.04
C ALA A 64 -0.67 11.12 16.16
N GLY A 65 -0.02 12.10 16.80
CA GLY A 65 0.86 11.89 17.96
C GLY A 65 2.17 11.18 17.62
N TYR A 66 2.56 11.17 16.34
CA TYR A 66 3.87 10.69 15.89
C TYR A 66 4.28 11.34 14.56
N ASP A 67 5.57 11.36 14.34
CA ASP A 67 6.20 11.65 13.05
C ASP A 67 6.83 10.34 12.52
N PRO A 68 6.42 9.86 11.34
CA PRO A 68 6.86 8.54 10.84
C PRO A 68 8.34 8.47 10.47
N VAL A 69 8.99 9.60 10.22
CA VAL A 69 10.42 9.68 9.86
C VAL A 69 11.28 9.92 11.09
N ARG A 70 10.85 10.82 11.99
CA ARG A 70 11.61 11.19 13.18
C ARG A 70 11.52 10.14 14.29
N ASP A 71 10.30 9.62 14.53
CA ASP A 71 10.01 8.80 15.71
C ASP A 71 10.25 7.30 15.49
N PHE A 72 10.57 6.91 14.23
CA PHE A 72 10.83 5.51 13.86
C PHE A 72 12.14 5.35 13.09
N THR A 73 12.86 4.28 13.40
CA THR A 73 14.09 3.87 12.72
C THR A 73 13.79 2.67 11.79
N PRO A 74 14.08 2.77 10.49
CA PRO A 74 13.95 1.67 9.55
C PRO A 74 14.87 0.49 9.88
N VAL A 75 14.31 -0.71 9.85
CA VAL A 75 15.05 -1.99 10.04
C VAL A 75 15.29 -2.65 8.70
N THR A 76 14.25 -2.97 7.96
CA THR A 76 14.35 -3.60 6.64
C THR A 76 13.10 -3.33 5.81
N PRO A 77 13.22 -3.09 4.51
CA PRO A 77 12.11 -3.22 3.60
C PRO A 77 11.76 -4.71 3.43
N LEU A 78 10.48 -5.00 3.20
CA LEU A 78 10.00 -6.37 2.97
C LEU A 78 9.60 -6.57 1.51
N PHE A 79 8.75 -5.68 0.98
CA PHE A 79 8.27 -5.77 -0.38
C PHE A 79 7.76 -4.42 -0.91
N THR A 80 7.62 -4.38 -2.23
CA THR A 80 6.81 -3.39 -2.94
C THR A 80 5.72 -4.09 -3.74
N THR A 81 4.65 -3.37 -4.04
CA THR A 81 3.58 -3.85 -4.90
C THR A 81 2.97 -2.66 -5.66
N SER A 82 2.21 -2.97 -6.69
CA SER A 82 1.47 -2.00 -7.49
C SER A 82 0.02 -1.89 -7.00
N ALA A 83 -0.68 -0.85 -7.44
CA ALA A 83 -2.14 -0.84 -7.44
C ALA A 83 -2.63 -1.26 -8.84
N VAL A 84 -3.80 -1.89 -8.87
CA VAL A 84 -4.52 -2.23 -10.10
C VAL A 84 -5.93 -1.69 -9.99
N TRP A 85 -6.35 -0.95 -11.00
CA TRP A 85 -7.74 -0.51 -11.08
C TRP A 85 -8.55 -1.50 -11.89
N VAL A 86 -9.65 -1.95 -11.32
CA VAL A 86 -10.49 -3.00 -11.91
C VAL A 86 -11.94 -2.55 -12.04
N VAL A 87 -12.61 -3.08 -13.05
CA VAL A 87 -14.04 -2.94 -13.31
C VAL A 87 -14.68 -4.31 -13.55
N ARG A 88 -16.00 -4.39 -13.63
CA ARG A 88 -16.67 -5.61 -14.10
C ARG A 88 -16.33 -5.90 -15.56
N PRO A 89 -16.35 -7.17 -15.99
CA PRO A 89 -16.01 -7.55 -17.37
C PRO A 89 -16.95 -6.96 -18.42
N ASP A 90 -18.23 -6.78 -18.09
CA ASP A 90 -19.26 -6.18 -18.94
C ASP A 90 -19.32 -4.64 -18.91
N HIS A 91 -18.52 -4.02 -18.03
CA HIS A 91 -18.47 -2.55 -17.94
C HIS A 91 -17.96 -1.95 -19.25
N PRO A 92 -18.52 -0.81 -19.73
CA PRO A 92 -18.10 -0.16 -20.98
C PRO A 92 -16.65 0.35 -20.96
N LEU A 93 -16.09 0.67 -19.79
CA LEU A 93 -14.70 1.09 -19.65
C LEU A 93 -13.76 -0.07 -19.93
N LYS A 94 -12.87 0.08 -20.91
CA LYS A 94 -11.86 -0.93 -21.29
C LYS A 94 -10.44 -0.55 -20.90
N ASN A 95 -10.19 0.75 -20.68
CA ASN A 95 -8.89 1.34 -20.38
C ASN A 95 -9.07 2.69 -19.68
N LEU A 96 -7.96 3.34 -19.28
CA LEU A 96 -8.01 4.66 -18.62
C LEU A 96 -8.51 5.78 -19.52
N GLN A 97 -8.29 5.69 -20.83
CA GLN A 97 -8.80 6.69 -21.78
C GLN A 97 -10.32 6.69 -21.84
N ASP A 98 -10.93 5.51 -21.85
CA ASP A 98 -12.40 5.38 -21.79
C ASP A 98 -12.94 5.97 -20.48
N LEU A 99 -12.27 5.71 -19.35
CA LEU A 99 -12.61 6.26 -18.05
C LEU A 99 -12.63 7.79 -18.08
N VAL A 100 -11.54 8.40 -18.56
CA VAL A 100 -11.42 9.87 -18.61
C VAL A 100 -12.47 10.46 -19.55
N THR A 101 -12.67 9.86 -20.72
CA THR A 101 -13.66 10.31 -21.70
C THR A 101 -15.08 10.24 -21.13
N TYR A 102 -15.42 9.12 -20.50
CA TYR A 102 -16.74 8.95 -19.90
C TYR A 102 -16.94 9.92 -18.72
N ALA A 103 -15.98 10.04 -17.83
CA ALA A 103 -16.07 10.89 -16.65
C ALA A 103 -16.19 12.38 -17.01
N LYS A 104 -15.50 12.84 -18.07
CA LYS A 104 -15.66 14.21 -18.59
C LYS A 104 -17.05 14.50 -19.12
N SER A 105 -17.66 13.50 -19.79
CA SER A 105 -19.03 13.63 -20.33
C SER A 105 -20.10 13.43 -19.27
N ASN A 106 -19.79 12.80 -18.15
CA ASN A 106 -20.71 12.42 -17.10
C ASN A 106 -20.11 12.69 -15.71
N PRO A 107 -19.87 13.95 -15.31
CA PRO A 107 -19.25 14.28 -14.03
C PRO A 107 -20.01 13.66 -12.84
N GLY A 108 -19.27 13.05 -11.91
CA GLY A 108 -19.80 12.44 -10.69
C GLY A 108 -20.61 11.15 -10.88
N LYS A 109 -20.79 10.65 -12.10
CA LYS A 109 -21.58 9.43 -12.36
C LYS A 109 -20.82 8.13 -12.05
N LEU A 110 -19.52 8.09 -12.36
CA LEU A 110 -18.70 6.94 -12.02
C LEU A 110 -18.41 6.91 -10.52
N THR A 111 -18.54 5.73 -9.95
CA THR A 111 -18.25 5.48 -8.54
C THR A 111 -16.95 4.68 -8.40
N TYR A 112 -16.17 4.94 -7.35
CA TYR A 112 -14.95 4.17 -7.07
C TYR A 112 -14.85 3.75 -5.61
N ALA A 113 -14.42 2.50 -5.42
CA ALA A 113 -14.21 1.88 -4.12
C ALA A 113 -12.76 2.01 -3.65
N THR A 114 -12.60 2.31 -2.37
CA THR A 114 -11.31 2.28 -1.67
C THR A 114 -11.48 1.65 -0.28
N ASN A 115 -10.36 1.46 0.44
CA ASN A 115 -10.41 1.00 1.83
C ASN A 115 -10.53 2.16 2.85
N GLY A 116 -11.13 3.28 2.45
CA GLY A 116 -11.47 4.40 3.34
C GLY A 116 -10.85 5.73 2.92
N VAL A 117 -11.37 6.80 3.51
CA VAL A 117 -10.88 8.17 3.30
C VAL A 117 -9.45 8.30 3.83
N GLY A 118 -8.59 9.02 3.10
CA GLY A 118 -7.19 9.23 3.50
C GLY A 118 -6.30 8.00 3.37
N THR A 119 -6.75 6.94 2.70
CA THR A 119 -5.89 5.79 2.39
C THR A 119 -5.13 5.99 1.08
N TYR A 120 -4.10 5.17 0.83
CA TYR A 120 -3.35 5.20 -0.43
C TYR A 120 -4.26 5.14 -1.65
N SER A 121 -5.21 4.21 -1.67
CA SER A 121 -6.16 4.04 -2.78
C SER A 121 -7.06 5.25 -3.01
N HIS A 122 -7.46 5.94 -1.93
CA HIS A 122 -8.20 7.18 -2.02
C HIS A 122 -7.35 8.32 -2.59
N LEU A 123 -6.15 8.53 -2.03
CA LEU A 123 -5.25 9.58 -2.48
C LEU A 123 -4.83 9.39 -3.95
N GLN A 124 -4.55 8.15 -4.37
CA GLN A 124 -4.22 7.84 -5.76
C GLN A 124 -5.36 8.23 -6.72
N MET A 125 -6.60 7.91 -6.37
CA MET A 125 -7.77 8.28 -7.18
C MET A 125 -7.98 9.80 -7.20
N GLU A 126 -7.86 10.48 -6.07
CA GLU A 126 -8.01 11.94 -6.01
C GLU A 126 -6.90 12.67 -6.81
N MET A 127 -5.66 12.17 -6.79
CA MET A 127 -4.59 12.66 -7.66
C MET A 127 -4.97 12.53 -9.13
N PHE A 128 -5.44 11.34 -9.52
CA PHE A 128 -5.87 11.08 -10.90
C PHE A 128 -7.02 11.99 -11.33
N LYS A 129 -8.04 12.16 -10.47
CA LYS A 129 -9.17 13.07 -10.72
C LYS A 129 -8.70 14.50 -10.97
N LYS A 130 -7.87 15.02 -10.06
CA LYS A 130 -7.33 16.38 -10.13
C LYS A 130 -6.51 16.59 -11.41
N ARG A 131 -5.61 15.66 -11.73
CA ARG A 131 -4.72 15.76 -12.89
C ARG A 131 -5.47 15.73 -14.21
N ASN A 132 -6.50 14.89 -14.33
CA ASN A 132 -7.23 14.71 -15.59
C ASN A 132 -8.47 15.59 -15.70
N GLY A 133 -8.78 16.40 -14.67
CA GLY A 133 -9.97 17.26 -14.64
C GLY A 133 -11.26 16.47 -14.75
N VAL A 134 -11.35 15.35 -14.01
CA VAL A 134 -12.52 14.47 -13.99
C VAL A 134 -13.11 14.38 -12.59
N ASP A 135 -14.41 14.11 -12.52
CA ASP A 135 -15.11 13.91 -11.26
C ASP A 135 -15.67 12.49 -11.19
N LEU A 136 -15.35 11.80 -10.07
CA LEU A 136 -15.83 10.47 -9.70
C LEU A 136 -16.27 10.48 -8.25
N THR A 137 -17.32 9.73 -7.94
CA THR A 137 -17.88 9.64 -6.59
C THR A 137 -17.17 8.55 -5.77
N HIS A 138 -16.61 8.95 -4.63
CA HIS A 138 -15.93 8.04 -3.70
C HIS A 138 -16.92 7.23 -2.86
N VAL A 139 -16.72 5.91 -2.79
CA VAL A 139 -17.46 4.99 -1.93
C VAL A 139 -16.48 4.22 -1.04
N PRO A 140 -16.36 4.59 0.25
CA PRO A 140 -15.42 3.92 1.16
C PRO A 140 -15.95 2.57 1.63
N PHE A 141 -15.08 1.57 1.66
CA PHE A 141 -15.28 0.23 2.22
C PHE A 141 -14.32 -0.03 3.38
N ARG A 142 -14.49 -1.13 4.10
CA ARG A 142 -13.61 -1.50 5.22
C ARG A 142 -12.29 -2.10 4.76
N SER A 143 -12.25 -2.63 3.53
CA SER A 143 -11.05 -3.26 2.95
C SER A 143 -11.08 -3.21 1.43
N LEU A 144 -9.89 -3.32 0.78
CA LEU A 144 -9.79 -3.39 -0.68
C LEU A 144 -10.55 -4.61 -1.27
N PRO A 145 -10.45 -5.83 -0.70
CA PRO A 145 -11.23 -6.96 -1.20
C PRO A 145 -12.75 -6.76 -1.16
N GLU A 146 -13.27 -6.05 -0.14
CA GLU A 146 -14.70 -5.72 -0.06
C GLU A 146 -15.10 -4.78 -1.20
N GLY A 147 -14.29 -3.76 -1.51
CA GLY A 147 -14.48 -2.89 -2.66
C GLY A 147 -14.47 -3.65 -3.99
N SER A 148 -13.53 -4.57 -4.18
CA SER A 148 -13.47 -5.41 -5.37
C SER A 148 -14.69 -6.34 -5.50
N MET A 149 -15.22 -6.86 -4.39
CA MET A 149 -16.48 -7.63 -4.39
C MET A 149 -17.68 -6.75 -4.74
N ALA A 150 -17.73 -5.51 -4.26
CA ALA A 150 -18.78 -4.56 -4.59
C ALA A 150 -18.78 -4.22 -6.10
N VAL A 151 -17.60 -4.13 -6.73
CA VAL A 151 -17.48 -4.01 -8.20
C VAL A 151 -18.05 -5.24 -8.89
N MET A 152 -17.69 -6.45 -8.47
CA MET A 152 -18.24 -7.68 -9.05
C MET A 152 -19.76 -7.75 -8.95
N GLY A 153 -20.32 -7.25 -7.84
CA GLY A 153 -21.76 -7.15 -7.61
C GLY A 153 -22.48 -5.98 -8.31
N GLY A 154 -21.72 -5.10 -9.00
CA GLY A 154 -22.27 -3.93 -9.68
C GLY A 154 -22.74 -2.81 -8.76
N VAL A 155 -22.30 -2.80 -7.51
CA VAL A 155 -22.62 -1.76 -6.52
C VAL A 155 -21.80 -0.49 -6.77
N VAL A 156 -20.56 -0.65 -7.23
CA VAL A 156 -19.65 0.43 -7.64
C VAL A 156 -18.98 0.07 -8.97
N ASP A 157 -18.50 1.08 -9.70
CA ASP A 157 -17.96 0.89 -11.04
C ASP A 157 -16.50 0.44 -11.04
N ILE A 158 -15.67 1.06 -10.19
CA ILE A 158 -14.21 0.89 -10.18
C ILE A 158 -13.76 0.50 -8.77
N ALA A 159 -12.80 -0.42 -8.66
CA ALA A 159 -12.07 -0.63 -7.41
C ALA A 159 -10.56 -0.45 -7.63
N VAL A 160 -9.91 0.10 -6.60
CA VAL A 160 -8.45 0.11 -6.47
C VAL A 160 -8.07 -1.06 -5.57
N ASP A 161 -7.24 -1.98 -6.06
CA ASP A 161 -6.81 -3.13 -5.27
C ASP A 161 -5.35 -3.51 -5.64
N THR A 162 -4.82 -4.58 -5.09
CA THR A 162 -3.48 -5.09 -5.36
C THR A 162 -3.53 -6.26 -6.36
N PRO A 163 -2.47 -6.50 -7.15
CA PRO A 163 -2.39 -7.64 -8.06
C PRO A 163 -2.69 -8.96 -7.35
N PHE A 164 -2.13 -9.16 -6.16
CA PHE A 164 -2.37 -10.33 -5.32
C PHE A 164 -3.87 -10.62 -5.10
N ALA A 165 -4.65 -9.58 -4.77
CA ALA A 165 -6.04 -9.75 -4.43
C ALA A 165 -6.93 -10.00 -5.67
N VAL A 166 -6.59 -9.38 -6.82
CA VAL A 166 -7.46 -9.41 -8.00
C VAL A 166 -7.06 -10.47 -9.04
N ALA A 167 -5.81 -10.94 -9.07
CA ALA A 167 -5.35 -11.89 -10.08
C ALA A 167 -6.23 -13.15 -10.21
N PRO A 168 -6.65 -13.83 -9.14
CA PRO A 168 -7.54 -14.98 -9.26
C PRO A 168 -8.90 -14.62 -9.88
N ARG A 169 -9.43 -13.44 -9.57
CA ARG A 169 -10.73 -12.94 -10.06
C ARG A 169 -10.66 -12.53 -11.53
N VAL A 170 -9.55 -11.93 -11.94
CA VAL A 170 -9.28 -11.58 -13.34
C VAL A 170 -9.12 -12.84 -14.16
N LYS A 171 -8.34 -13.83 -13.68
CA LYS A 171 -8.18 -15.13 -14.34
C LYS A 171 -9.50 -15.88 -14.48
N ALA A 172 -10.39 -15.77 -13.51
CA ALA A 172 -11.75 -16.34 -13.55
C ALA A 172 -12.74 -15.56 -14.43
N GLY A 173 -12.31 -14.43 -15.03
CA GLY A 173 -13.18 -13.58 -15.84
C GLY A 173 -14.20 -12.74 -15.05
N ASN A 174 -14.03 -12.59 -13.73
CA ASN A 174 -14.97 -11.87 -12.87
C ASN A 174 -14.62 -10.38 -12.72
N LEU A 175 -13.38 -10.00 -13.04
CA LEU A 175 -12.91 -8.62 -13.05
C LEU A 175 -12.08 -8.38 -14.31
N ARG A 176 -12.11 -7.13 -14.82
CA ARG A 176 -11.24 -6.63 -15.89
C ARG A 176 -10.32 -5.56 -15.32
N PRO A 177 -8.99 -5.71 -15.41
CA PRO A 177 -8.06 -4.64 -15.06
C PRO A 177 -8.06 -3.58 -16.16
N LEU A 178 -8.00 -2.29 -15.75
CA LEU A 178 -7.89 -1.14 -16.65
C LEU A 178 -6.44 -0.72 -16.83
N ALA A 179 -5.69 -0.68 -15.74
CA ALA A 179 -4.26 -0.34 -15.72
C ALA A 179 -3.59 -0.77 -14.43
N VAL A 180 -2.28 -0.89 -14.49
CA VAL A 180 -1.38 -1.09 -13.35
C VAL A 180 -0.77 0.25 -12.95
N PHE A 181 -0.89 0.63 -11.69
CA PHE A 181 -0.23 1.79 -11.10
C PHE A 181 1.03 1.33 -10.36
N GLY A 182 2.08 1.18 -11.12
CA GLY A 182 3.39 0.70 -10.68
C GLY A 182 4.44 0.95 -11.76
N PRO A 183 5.73 0.68 -11.46
CA PRO A 183 6.84 1.00 -12.37
C PRO A 183 6.94 0.06 -13.59
N ARG A 184 6.19 -1.04 -13.59
CA ARG A 184 6.17 -2.04 -14.67
C ARG A 184 4.84 -2.76 -14.67
N ARG A 185 4.54 -3.46 -15.78
CA ARG A 185 3.40 -4.38 -15.86
C ARG A 185 3.56 -5.52 -14.85
N GLU A 186 2.44 -6.07 -14.42
CA GLU A 186 2.41 -7.22 -13.53
C GLU A 186 2.45 -8.54 -14.32
N GLU A 187 3.21 -9.51 -13.82
CA GLU A 187 3.30 -10.83 -14.44
C GLU A 187 1.93 -11.54 -14.54
N ALA A 188 1.04 -11.25 -13.58
CA ALA A 188 -0.33 -11.76 -13.58
C ALA A 188 -1.21 -11.16 -14.69
N PHE A 189 -0.80 -10.02 -15.27
CA PHE A 189 -1.55 -9.25 -16.28
C PHE A 189 -0.60 -8.68 -17.34
N PRO A 190 0.10 -9.51 -18.12
CA PRO A 190 1.16 -9.03 -19.03
C PRO A 190 0.64 -8.12 -20.14
N ASP A 191 -0.64 -8.23 -20.49
CA ASP A 191 -1.27 -7.40 -21.52
C ASP A 191 -1.86 -6.09 -20.97
N VAL A 192 -1.90 -5.92 -19.64
CA VAL A 192 -2.44 -4.71 -19.01
C VAL A 192 -1.34 -3.65 -18.91
N PRO A 193 -1.52 -2.47 -19.53
CA PRO A 193 -0.51 -1.43 -19.50
C PRO A 193 -0.35 -0.84 -18.10
N THR A 194 0.82 -0.29 -17.83
CA THR A 194 0.96 0.64 -16.71
C THR A 194 0.20 1.94 -17.00
N ALA A 195 -0.12 2.69 -15.96
CA ALA A 195 -0.71 4.02 -16.13
C ALA A 195 0.21 4.96 -16.93
N GLU A 196 1.54 4.81 -16.78
CA GLU A 196 2.54 5.54 -17.54
C GLU A 196 2.50 5.19 -19.04
N GLU A 197 2.51 3.89 -19.38
CA GLU A 197 2.39 3.42 -20.78
C GLU A 197 1.07 3.87 -21.42
N ALA A 198 0.01 4.00 -20.62
CA ALA A 198 -1.29 4.50 -21.09
C ALA A 198 -1.38 6.04 -21.17
N GLY A 199 -0.30 6.77 -20.86
CA GLY A 199 -0.27 8.23 -20.87
C GLY A 199 -0.88 8.91 -19.64
N PHE A 200 -1.19 8.16 -18.59
CA PHE A 200 -1.81 8.63 -17.33
C PHE A 200 -0.88 8.45 -16.12
N GLY A 201 0.39 8.16 -16.35
CA GLY A 201 1.39 7.98 -15.29
C GLY A 201 1.66 9.26 -14.51
N GLU A 202 2.06 9.13 -13.27
CA GLU A 202 2.62 10.21 -12.47
C GLU A 202 4.11 10.34 -12.78
N PRO A 203 4.67 11.57 -12.85
CA PRO A 203 6.11 11.76 -13.08
C PRO A 203 6.98 11.04 -12.04
N ASP A 204 6.45 10.84 -10.86
CA ASP A 204 7.07 10.12 -9.75
C ASP A 204 5.97 9.38 -8.98
N PRO A 205 5.63 8.16 -9.41
CA PRO A 205 4.51 7.42 -8.86
C PRO A 205 4.75 7.03 -7.39
N LEU A 206 3.69 7.14 -6.57
CA LEU A 206 3.72 6.66 -5.20
C LEU A 206 3.89 5.14 -5.22
N THR A 207 4.99 4.65 -4.65
CA THR A 207 5.26 3.22 -4.52
C THR A 207 4.53 2.65 -3.31
N ILE A 208 3.78 1.57 -3.49
CA ILE A 208 3.26 0.82 -2.35
C ILE A 208 4.40 0.00 -1.77
N PHE A 209 4.79 0.28 -0.54
CA PHE A 209 5.85 -0.44 0.15
C PHE A 209 5.36 -1.05 1.46
N CYS A 210 6.10 -2.02 1.93
CA CYS A 210 5.98 -2.58 3.27
C CYS A 210 7.39 -2.81 3.83
N GLY A 211 7.60 -2.43 5.07
CA GLY A 211 8.88 -2.58 5.76
C GLY A 211 8.70 -2.66 7.26
N LEU A 212 9.79 -2.94 7.96
CA LEU A 212 9.84 -3.01 9.41
C LEU A 212 10.55 -1.79 9.97
N VAL A 213 9.95 -1.21 11.00
CA VAL A 213 10.52 -0.07 11.74
C VAL A 213 10.43 -0.33 13.24
N VAL A 214 11.30 0.29 14.00
CA VAL A 214 11.28 0.33 15.48
C VAL A 214 11.22 1.76 15.96
N PRO A 215 10.81 2.03 17.22
CA PRO A 215 10.93 3.37 17.79
C PRO A 215 12.37 3.88 17.73
N SER A 216 12.58 5.15 17.37
CA SER A 216 13.93 5.75 17.24
C SER A 216 14.74 5.70 18.54
N ARG A 217 14.10 5.55 19.69
CA ARG A 217 14.74 5.37 21.00
C ARG A 217 15.25 3.94 21.25
N ALA A 218 15.08 3.00 20.29
CA ALA A 218 15.63 1.66 20.40
C ALA A 218 17.17 1.70 20.42
N PRO A 219 17.83 0.88 21.27
CA PRO A 219 19.30 0.85 21.31
C PRO A 219 19.90 0.46 19.96
N ALA A 220 20.97 1.15 19.56
CA ALA A 220 21.61 0.93 18.25
C ALA A 220 22.04 -0.54 18.03
N ALA A 221 22.61 -1.19 19.05
CA ALA A 221 22.99 -2.59 18.97
C ALA A 221 21.80 -3.53 18.73
N TYR A 222 20.63 -3.23 19.30
CA TYR A 222 19.41 -3.98 19.05
C TYR A 222 18.92 -3.79 17.60
N VAL A 223 18.94 -2.55 17.10
CA VAL A 223 18.55 -2.23 15.71
C VAL A 223 19.45 -2.97 14.72
N GLU A 224 20.77 -2.99 14.97
CA GLU A 224 21.72 -3.65 14.07
C GLU A 224 21.52 -5.18 14.07
N GLY A 225 21.34 -5.80 15.23
CA GLY A 225 21.02 -7.23 15.32
C GLY A 225 19.71 -7.59 14.58
N LEU A 226 18.70 -6.70 14.64
CA LEU A 226 17.47 -6.86 13.84
C LEU A 226 17.75 -6.75 12.35
N ARG A 227 18.57 -5.79 11.91
CA ARG A 227 18.94 -5.61 10.50
C ARG A 227 19.64 -6.82 9.95
N GLU A 228 20.65 -7.34 10.66
CA GLU A 228 21.39 -8.54 10.26
C GLU A 228 20.48 -9.76 10.11
N ALA A 229 19.66 -10.05 11.11
CA ALA A 229 18.70 -11.15 11.06
C ALA A 229 17.68 -10.96 9.92
N SER A 230 17.16 -9.74 9.75
CA SER A 230 16.21 -9.42 8.70
C SER A 230 16.81 -9.59 7.30
N GLN A 231 18.05 -9.17 7.08
CA GLN A 231 18.76 -9.33 5.81
C GLN A 231 18.91 -10.81 5.40
N GLN A 232 19.06 -11.71 6.36
CA GLN A 232 19.06 -13.14 6.09
C GLN A 232 17.66 -13.67 5.82
N ALA A 233 16.67 -13.30 6.66
CA ALA A 233 15.29 -13.75 6.54
C ALA A 233 14.64 -13.37 5.19
N ILE A 234 14.85 -12.14 4.70
CA ILE A 234 14.27 -11.66 3.44
C ILE A 234 14.93 -12.22 2.18
N LYS A 235 16.12 -12.80 2.31
CA LYS A 235 16.83 -13.49 1.22
C LYS A 235 16.52 -14.99 1.17
N ASP A 236 15.81 -15.53 2.15
CA ASP A 236 15.41 -16.93 2.17
C ASP A 236 14.58 -17.27 0.91
N ALA A 237 14.98 -18.36 0.23
CA ALA A 237 14.38 -18.73 -1.07
C ALA A 237 12.88 -19.01 -0.97
N GLU A 238 12.42 -19.62 0.14
CA GLU A 238 11.01 -19.89 0.37
C GLU A 238 10.23 -18.59 0.62
N PHE A 239 10.78 -17.68 1.44
CA PHE A 239 10.19 -16.36 1.67
C PHE A 239 10.01 -15.58 0.36
N VAL A 240 11.06 -15.53 -0.46
CA VAL A 240 11.04 -14.87 -1.78
C VAL A 240 10.02 -15.52 -2.71
N SER A 241 10.00 -16.85 -2.78
CA SER A 241 9.06 -17.60 -3.62
C SER A 241 7.61 -17.36 -3.22
N GLN A 242 7.32 -17.37 -1.91
CA GLN A 242 5.98 -17.12 -1.39
C GLN A 242 5.51 -15.68 -1.67
N LEU A 243 6.39 -14.68 -1.56
CA LEU A 243 6.05 -13.30 -1.94
C LEU A 243 5.70 -13.20 -3.43
N ARG A 244 6.54 -13.76 -4.30
CA ARG A 244 6.31 -13.74 -5.76
C ARG A 244 5.03 -14.46 -6.17
N SER A 245 4.78 -15.64 -5.61
CA SER A 245 3.53 -16.37 -5.86
C SER A 245 2.29 -15.59 -5.39
N GLY A 246 2.47 -14.70 -4.41
CA GLY A 246 1.49 -13.74 -3.96
C GLY A 246 1.42 -12.44 -4.79
N GLY A 247 2.10 -12.34 -5.95
CA GLY A 247 2.08 -11.13 -6.78
C GLY A 247 2.74 -9.92 -6.13
N VAL A 248 3.71 -10.15 -5.22
CA VAL A 248 4.45 -9.09 -4.51
C VAL A 248 5.92 -9.15 -4.90
N SER A 249 6.53 -8.02 -5.14
CA SER A 249 7.95 -7.93 -5.46
C SER A 249 8.78 -7.82 -4.17
N PRO A 250 9.58 -8.86 -3.83
CA PRO A 250 10.50 -8.76 -2.70
C PRO A 250 11.44 -7.57 -2.85
N LEU A 251 11.68 -6.86 -1.76
CA LEU A 251 12.56 -5.69 -1.75
C LEU A 251 13.77 -5.96 -0.84
N ALA A 252 14.71 -6.77 -1.32
CA ALA A 252 15.91 -7.14 -0.58
C ALA A 252 17.04 -6.09 -0.76
N VAL A 253 16.80 -4.87 -0.25
CA VAL A 253 17.74 -3.75 -0.28
C VAL A 253 18.09 -3.30 1.15
N PRO A 254 19.16 -2.50 1.34
CA PRO A 254 19.54 -2.00 2.66
C PRO A 254 18.45 -1.16 3.34
N ALA A 255 18.46 -1.08 4.68
CA ALA A 255 17.56 -0.25 5.48
C ALA A 255 17.58 1.23 5.08
N ALA A 256 18.72 1.72 4.57
CA ALA A 256 18.85 3.08 4.06
C ALA A 256 17.87 3.38 2.91
N GLU A 257 17.57 2.40 2.07
CA GLU A 257 16.59 2.57 0.99
C GLU A 257 15.16 2.69 1.54
N LEU A 258 14.81 1.93 2.58
CA LEU A 258 13.52 2.11 3.27
C LEU A 258 13.43 3.50 3.90
N SER A 259 14.52 4.00 4.51
CA SER A 259 14.57 5.36 5.04
C SER A 259 14.31 6.40 3.95
N ARG A 260 14.98 6.26 2.80
CA ARG A 260 14.79 7.15 1.65
C ARG A 260 13.34 7.12 1.13
N ILE A 261 12.78 5.93 0.97
CA ILE A 261 11.38 5.75 0.53
C ILE A 261 10.43 6.44 1.51
N MET A 262 10.61 6.21 2.82
CA MET A 262 9.76 6.81 3.84
C MET A 262 9.85 8.32 3.84
N THR A 263 11.06 8.91 3.78
CA THR A 263 11.25 10.36 3.78
C THR A 263 10.60 11.00 2.57
N VAL A 264 10.93 10.53 1.36
CA VAL A 264 10.40 11.10 0.12
C VAL A 264 8.88 10.98 0.06
N GLN A 265 8.34 9.81 0.40
CA GLN A 265 6.88 9.65 0.35
C GLN A 265 6.16 10.40 1.47
N ASN A 266 6.76 10.55 2.65
CA ASN A 266 6.18 11.33 3.73
C ASN A 266 5.98 12.79 3.34
N GLU A 267 7.01 13.42 2.75
CA GLU A 267 6.92 14.80 2.22
C GLU A 267 5.83 14.92 1.16
N ARG A 268 5.79 13.99 0.22
CA ARG A 268 4.78 13.99 -0.85
C ARG A 268 3.36 13.81 -0.33
N TYR A 269 3.15 12.97 0.70
CA TYR A 269 1.83 12.83 1.32
C TYR A 269 1.42 14.09 2.07
N ALA A 270 2.35 14.77 2.74
CA ALA A 270 2.08 16.05 3.38
C ALA A 270 1.55 17.08 2.37
N ASP A 271 2.27 17.25 1.26
CA ASP A 271 1.91 18.19 0.18
C ASP A 271 0.56 17.81 -0.45
N LEU A 272 0.36 16.54 -0.75
CA LEU A 272 -0.84 16.05 -1.40
C LEU A 272 -2.08 16.20 -0.52
N ILE A 273 -1.98 15.80 0.75
CA ILE A 273 -3.09 15.87 1.71
C ILE A 273 -3.45 17.33 1.96
N GLY A 274 -2.44 18.20 2.09
CA GLY A 274 -2.64 19.65 2.18
C GLY A 274 -3.34 20.24 0.95
N ALA A 275 -2.91 19.85 -0.25
CA ALA A 275 -3.48 20.32 -1.52
C ALA A 275 -4.91 19.79 -1.79
N LEU A 276 -5.28 18.64 -1.21
CA LEU A 276 -6.61 18.04 -1.30
C LEU A 276 -7.54 18.48 -0.15
N GLY A 277 -7.01 19.11 0.90
CA GLY A 277 -7.78 19.50 2.07
C GLY A 277 -8.36 18.33 2.87
N ILE A 278 -7.73 17.14 2.80
CA ILE A 278 -8.19 15.94 3.49
C ILE A 278 -7.72 15.99 4.94
N SER A 279 -8.68 15.94 5.88
CA SER A 279 -8.39 15.88 7.31
C SER A 279 -9.43 15.04 8.04
N LEU A 280 -8.97 14.22 8.97
CA LEU A 280 -9.80 13.41 9.86
C LEU A 280 -9.57 13.83 11.33
N THR A 281 -10.61 13.74 12.10
CA THR A 281 -10.58 14.01 13.57
C THR A 281 -10.31 12.73 14.35
#